data_9d49ed1add4eb83ff437c2be372b21a3
#
_entry.id   9d49ed1add4eb83ff437c2be372b21a3
#
_cell.length_a   1.000
_cell.length_b   1.000
_cell.length_c   1.000
_cell.angle_alpha   90.00
_cell.angle_beta   90.00
_cell.angle_gamma   90.00
#
_symmetry.space_group_name_H-M   'P 1'
#
loop_
_entity.id
_entity.type
_entity.pdbx_description
1 polymer ?
#
loop_
_entity_poly.entity_id
_entity_poly.type
_entity_poly.pdbx_seq_one_letter_code
_entity_poly.pdbx_strand_id
1 'polypeptide(L)'
;MPAATRIGDADIPHCSGMVRAVGSPNVFVNGIPWSRQGDVNTPHLLPGDPCPVHVAPIAVGSPTVIVNGVGAGRIGDVIAGCTAVAAGSPNVFAGP
;
A
#
# COMPACT_ATOMS: atom_id res chain seq x y z
N MET A 1 -10.68 4.92 12.22
CA MET A 1 -10.18 5.17 10.85
C MET A 1 -8.78 4.60 10.70
N PRO A 2 -8.51 3.81 9.62
CA PRO A 2 -7.18 3.23 9.40
C PRO A 2 -6.13 4.29 9.09
N ALA A 3 -4.89 4.00 9.45
CA ALA A 3 -3.76 4.87 9.16
C ALA A 3 -3.44 4.91 7.66
N ALA A 4 -3.07 6.09 7.17
CA ALA A 4 -2.64 6.30 5.79
C ALA A 4 -1.31 5.57 5.53
N THR A 5 -1.20 4.86 4.41
CA THR A 5 0.03 4.17 4.06
C THR A 5 0.84 4.96 3.03
N ARG A 6 2.18 4.92 3.15
CA ARG A 6 3.10 5.76 2.40
C ARG A 6 4.18 4.90 1.74
N ILE A 7 4.87 5.46 0.75
CA ILE A 7 6.05 4.80 0.19
C ILE A 7 7.00 4.40 1.33
N GLY A 8 7.47 3.16 1.30
CA GLY A 8 8.34 2.60 2.32
C GLY A 8 7.62 1.90 3.46
N ASP A 9 6.32 2.07 3.60
CA ASP A 9 5.55 1.37 4.63
C ASP A 9 5.34 -0.09 4.23
N ALA A 10 5.46 -0.98 5.22
CA ALA A 10 5.43 -2.41 4.98
C ALA A 10 4.03 -2.92 4.66
N ASP A 11 3.97 -3.89 3.76
CA ASP A 11 2.81 -4.77 3.59
C ASP A 11 3.03 -6.03 4.43
N ILE A 12 1.96 -6.79 4.68
CA ILE A 12 2.09 -8.05 5.42
C ILE A 12 2.89 -9.02 4.55
N PRO A 13 4.03 -9.54 5.04
CA PRO A 13 4.83 -10.50 4.27
C PRO A 13 4.04 -11.77 3.98
N HIS A 14 4.15 -12.31 2.76
CA HIS A 14 3.56 -13.60 2.49
C HIS A 14 4.60 -14.64 2.07
N CYS A 15 5.51 -14.28 1.20
CA CYS A 15 6.61 -15.14 0.78
C CYS A 15 7.94 -14.53 1.15
N SER A 16 8.05 -13.23 0.99
CA SER A 16 9.18 -12.41 1.44
C SER A 16 8.67 -11.05 1.83
N GLY A 17 9.52 -10.22 2.41
CA GLY A 17 9.15 -8.87 2.80
C GLY A 17 8.98 -7.94 1.62
N MET A 18 8.09 -6.96 1.73
CA MET A 18 7.87 -5.94 0.72
C MET A 18 7.35 -4.66 1.38
N VAL A 19 7.55 -3.55 0.69
CA VAL A 19 7.05 -2.24 1.12
C VAL A 19 6.34 -1.55 -0.03
N ARG A 20 5.60 -0.49 0.27
CA ARG A 20 4.97 0.36 -0.74
C ARG A 20 6.04 1.00 -1.61
N ALA A 21 5.94 0.83 -2.92
CA ALA A 21 6.93 1.32 -3.87
C ALA A 21 6.51 2.60 -4.57
N VAL A 22 5.21 2.81 -4.76
CA VAL A 22 4.66 3.91 -5.56
C VAL A 22 3.66 4.70 -4.73
N GLY A 23 3.63 6.00 -4.93
CA GLY A 23 2.69 6.89 -4.28
C GLY A 23 2.41 8.12 -5.11
N SER A 24 1.64 9.05 -4.53
CA SER A 24 1.25 10.29 -5.20
C SER A 24 2.46 11.17 -5.51
N PRO A 25 2.49 11.80 -6.70
CA PRO A 25 3.56 12.75 -7.01
C PRO A 25 3.41 14.09 -6.28
N ASN A 26 2.24 14.36 -5.70
CA ASN A 26 1.97 15.68 -5.13
C ASN A 26 1.13 15.69 -3.85
N VAL A 27 0.76 14.54 -3.31
CA VAL A 27 0.06 14.44 -2.02
C VAL A 27 0.90 13.61 -1.07
N PHE A 28 1.24 14.18 0.07
CA PHE A 28 2.19 13.60 1.01
C PHE A 28 1.56 13.41 2.38
N VAL A 29 2.02 12.40 3.09
CA VAL A 29 1.66 12.11 4.47
C VAL A 29 2.96 12.08 5.26
N ASN A 30 3.12 12.98 6.22
CA ASN A 30 4.36 13.11 7.00
C ASN A 30 5.58 13.33 6.08
N GLY A 31 5.40 14.07 4.97
CA GLY A 31 6.47 14.36 4.03
C GLY A 31 6.81 13.22 3.07
N ILE A 32 6.02 12.14 3.07
CA ILE A 32 6.26 10.94 2.25
C ILE A 32 5.06 10.76 1.30
N PRO A 33 5.28 10.42 0.02
CA PRO A 33 4.16 10.24 -0.92
C PRO A 33 3.13 9.23 -0.41
N TRP A 34 1.85 9.61 -0.50
CA TRP A 34 0.74 8.76 -0.09
C TRP A 34 0.52 7.67 -1.14
N SER A 35 0.61 6.41 -0.75
CA SER A 35 0.32 5.27 -1.62
C SER A 35 -1.19 5.15 -1.83
N ARG A 36 -1.62 4.78 -3.04
CA ARG A 36 -3.03 4.86 -3.45
C ARG A 36 -3.48 3.56 -4.08
N GLN A 37 -4.80 3.44 -4.25
CA GLN A 37 -5.38 2.38 -5.07
C GLN A 37 -4.70 2.36 -6.44
N GLY A 38 -4.27 1.17 -6.87
CA GLY A 38 -3.52 0.99 -8.11
C GLY A 38 -2.01 1.07 -7.95
N ASP A 39 -1.51 1.59 -6.83
CA ASP A 39 -0.06 1.68 -6.58
C ASP A 39 0.50 0.34 -6.14
N VAL A 40 1.63 -0.05 -6.74
CA VAL A 40 2.23 -1.37 -6.48
C VAL A 40 3.22 -1.33 -5.33
N ASN A 41 3.50 -2.50 -4.78
CA ASN A 41 4.57 -2.70 -3.82
C ASN A 41 5.90 -3.01 -4.51
N THR A 42 6.98 -3.13 -3.73
CA THR A 42 8.28 -3.51 -4.27
C THR A 42 8.25 -4.94 -4.79
N PRO A 43 9.01 -5.25 -5.84
CA PRO A 43 9.17 -6.64 -6.27
C PRO A 43 9.67 -7.48 -5.11
N HIS A 44 9.04 -8.63 -4.92
CA HIS A 44 9.42 -9.54 -3.84
C HIS A 44 9.42 -10.96 -4.36
N LEU A 45 10.27 -11.78 -3.74
CA LEU A 45 10.62 -13.08 -4.22
C LEU A 45 10.44 -14.10 -3.13
N LEU A 46 9.82 -15.19 -3.46
CA LEU A 46 9.82 -16.36 -2.60
C LEU A 46 10.88 -17.34 -3.08
N PRO A 47 11.78 -17.78 -2.21
CA PRO A 47 12.65 -18.90 -2.56
C PRO A 47 11.81 -20.15 -2.78
N GLY A 48 11.73 -20.61 -4.01
CA GLY A 48 10.94 -21.79 -4.38
C GLY A 48 9.50 -21.47 -4.72
N ASP A 49 8.72 -22.49 -5.05
CA ASP A 49 7.30 -22.39 -5.31
C ASP A 49 6.53 -22.33 -3.99
N PRO A 50 5.35 -21.73 -3.95
CA PRO A 50 4.52 -21.22 -5.02
C PRO A 50 4.51 -19.71 -5.18
N CYS A 51 5.47 -19.00 -4.65
CA CYS A 51 5.47 -17.54 -4.70
C CYS A 51 6.54 -17.03 -5.68
N PRO A 52 6.23 -16.91 -6.97
CA PRO A 52 7.17 -16.35 -7.93
C PRO A 52 7.39 -14.85 -7.68
N VAL A 53 8.35 -14.27 -8.36
CA VAL A 53 8.57 -12.82 -8.34
C VAL A 53 7.32 -12.13 -8.85
N HIS A 54 6.81 -11.19 -8.06
CA HIS A 54 5.67 -10.38 -8.50
C HIS A 54 5.62 -9.02 -7.79
N VAL A 55 4.81 -8.15 -8.33
CA VAL A 55 4.34 -6.93 -7.70
C VAL A 55 2.83 -6.93 -7.75
N ALA A 56 2.18 -6.22 -6.83
CA ALA A 56 0.72 -6.16 -6.83
C ALA A 56 0.24 -4.79 -6.35
N PRO A 57 -0.86 -4.28 -6.91
CA PRO A 57 -1.42 -2.99 -6.53
C PRO A 57 -2.41 -3.13 -5.37
N ILE A 58 -2.61 -2.02 -4.65
CA ILE A 58 -3.76 -1.92 -3.75
C ILE A 58 -5.02 -2.03 -4.60
N ALA A 59 -5.89 -2.99 -4.26
CA ALA A 59 -7.10 -3.25 -5.03
C ALA A 59 -8.17 -2.19 -4.79
N VAL A 60 -8.38 -1.81 -3.53
CA VAL A 60 -9.39 -0.84 -3.12
C VAL A 60 -8.83 0.00 -1.99
N GLY A 61 -8.87 1.33 -2.16
CA GLY A 61 -8.49 2.27 -1.12
C GLY A 61 -9.71 2.87 -0.44
N SER A 62 -9.53 4.02 0.22
CA SER A 62 -10.61 4.71 0.91
C SER A 62 -11.74 5.09 -0.06
N PRO A 63 -13.01 4.83 0.30
CA PRO A 63 -14.12 5.31 -0.52
C PRO A 63 -14.43 6.79 -0.31
N THR A 64 -13.86 7.41 0.70
CA THR A 64 -14.18 8.80 1.08
C THR A 64 -13.01 9.76 0.94
N VAL A 65 -11.78 9.27 1.01
CA VAL A 65 -10.57 10.08 0.83
C VAL A 65 -9.95 9.72 -0.51
N ILE A 66 -9.90 10.71 -1.40
CA ILE A 66 -9.47 10.51 -2.78
C ILE A 66 -8.16 11.26 -2.99
N VAL A 67 -7.18 10.58 -3.55
CA VAL A 67 -5.86 11.15 -3.87
C VAL A 67 -5.61 10.94 -5.36
N ASN A 68 -5.49 12.03 -6.09
CA ASN A 68 -5.27 12.00 -7.55
C ASN A 68 -6.34 11.19 -8.28
N GLY A 69 -7.60 11.27 -7.83
CA GLY A 69 -8.73 10.61 -8.48
C GLY A 69 -8.95 9.16 -8.10
N VAL A 70 -8.15 8.60 -7.19
CA VAL A 70 -8.31 7.22 -6.73
C VAL A 70 -8.31 7.15 -5.21
N GLY A 71 -8.80 6.05 -4.65
CA GLY A 71 -8.89 5.88 -3.21
C GLY A 71 -7.53 5.90 -2.52
N ALA A 72 -7.43 6.65 -1.44
CA ALA A 72 -6.20 6.72 -0.64
C ALA A 72 -5.92 5.37 0.02
N GLY A 73 -4.65 4.95 0.02
CA GLY A 73 -4.23 3.69 0.63
C GLY A 73 -4.17 3.77 2.14
N ARG A 74 -4.56 2.67 2.82
CA ARG A 74 -4.65 2.60 4.29
C ARG A 74 -4.19 1.24 4.79
N ILE A 75 -3.84 1.17 6.07
CA ILE A 75 -3.60 -0.12 6.72
C ILE A 75 -4.85 -1.00 6.58
N GLY A 76 -4.64 -2.26 6.21
CA GLY A 76 -5.70 -3.23 6.02
C GLY A 76 -6.25 -3.29 4.60
N ASP A 77 -5.89 -2.35 3.74
CA ASP A 77 -6.33 -2.38 2.35
C ASP A 77 -5.76 -3.60 1.63
N VAL A 78 -6.63 -4.30 0.91
CA VAL A 78 -6.26 -5.52 0.19
C VAL A 78 -5.35 -5.19 -0.98
N ILE A 79 -4.28 -5.96 -1.11
CA ILE A 79 -3.38 -5.91 -2.25
C ILE A 79 -3.76 -7.06 -3.16
N ALA A 80 -4.14 -6.74 -4.39
CA ALA A 80 -4.80 -7.65 -5.32
C ALA A 80 -4.01 -8.95 -5.51
N GLY A 81 -4.62 -10.08 -5.14
CA GLY A 81 -4.03 -11.40 -5.29
C GLY A 81 -2.74 -11.63 -4.50
N CYS A 82 -2.47 -10.79 -3.50
CA CYS A 82 -1.20 -10.84 -2.76
C CYS A 82 -1.44 -10.85 -1.25
N THR A 83 -1.56 -9.67 -0.63
CA THR A 83 -1.64 -9.56 0.82
C THR A 83 -2.46 -8.33 1.21
N ALA A 84 -2.08 -7.66 2.29
CA ALA A 84 -2.71 -6.43 2.72
C ALA A 84 -1.65 -5.47 3.27
N VAL A 85 -2.00 -4.19 3.33
CA VAL A 85 -1.12 -3.15 3.88
C VAL A 85 -1.00 -3.34 5.39
N ALA A 86 0.22 -3.34 5.91
CA ALA A 86 0.50 -3.58 7.34
C ALA A 86 0.87 -2.33 8.12
N ALA A 87 1.48 -1.33 7.50
CA ALA A 87 2.03 -0.17 8.20
C ALA A 87 1.59 1.14 7.57
N GLY A 88 1.61 2.20 8.37
CA GLY A 88 1.22 3.53 7.91
C GLY A 88 1.61 4.62 8.89
N SER A 89 1.05 5.81 8.68
CA SER A 89 1.32 6.99 9.48
C SER A 89 0.89 6.80 10.93
N PRO A 90 1.67 7.35 11.89
CA PRO A 90 1.27 7.35 13.29
C PRO A 90 0.16 8.36 13.60
N ASN A 91 -0.13 9.30 12.70
CA ASN A 91 -1.03 10.41 13.03
C ASN A 91 -1.90 10.91 11.86
N VAL A 92 -1.88 10.26 10.71
CA VAL A 92 -2.76 10.61 9.58
C VAL A 92 -3.59 9.39 9.21
N PHE A 93 -4.91 9.58 9.09
CA PHE A 93 -5.86 8.50 8.90
C PHE A 93 -6.81 8.83 7.75
N ALA A 94 -7.32 7.80 7.09
CA ALA A 94 -8.29 7.96 6.03
C ALA A 94 -9.54 7.14 6.35
N GLY A 95 -10.68 7.77 6.17
CA GLY A 95 -11.94 7.19 6.52
C GLY A 95 -12.40 6.04 5.65
N PRO A 96 -13.47 5.40 6.13
CA PRO A 96 -14.07 4.25 5.48
C PRO A 96 -14.71 4.63 4.17
#